data_bcff3bb08bfc712384accd1731ba087a
#
_entry.id   bcff3bb08bfc712384accd1731ba087a
#
_cell.length_a   1.000
_cell.length_b   1.000
_cell.length_c   1.000
_cell.angle_alpha   90.00
_cell.angle_beta   90.00
_cell.angle_gamma   90.00
#
_symmetry.space_group_name_H-M   'P 1'
#
loop_
_entity.id
_entity.type
_entity.pdbx_description
1 polymer ?
#
loop_
_entity_poly.entity_id
_entity_poly.type
_entity_poly.pdbx_seq_one_letter_code
_entity_poly.pdbx_strand_id
1 'polypeptide(L)'
;MGLWSIRRWTKPRTKSRYPTPLTAHQLWMVSLGAPVSRDRTASRTTLYPFTRIDDGSARSWLAEQWEITSRDRLAGRLDELSRSGYRARAHQLHGFSPLAWDAALYVDIARCGFGCGMITESEAWTALKNIVPSVVRTYASWQEYADHYLLGRKVWQDGLRGTSDASAPAPQAAADAHLRALLDPANRSSPWNLAPWDTISHPDRAR
;
A
#
# COMPACT_ATOMS: atom_id res chain seq x y z
N MET A 1 47.54 3.47 7.61
CA MET A 1 46.56 4.19 8.46
C MET A 1 45.53 4.82 7.54
N GLY A 2 44.39 4.18 7.34
CA GLY A 2 43.34 4.64 6.44
C GLY A 2 42.18 5.20 7.26
N LEU A 3 41.93 6.49 7.13
CA LEU A 3 40.82 7.19 7.75
C LEU A 3 39.51 6.78 7.09
N TRP A 4 38.71 5.98 7.77
CA TRP A 4 37.31 5.70 7.41
C TRP A 4 36.48 6.94 7.74
N SER A 5 36.09 7.69 6.70
CA SER A 5 35.14 8.78 6.80
C SER A 5 33.77 8.18 7.08
N ILE A 6 33.34 8.24 8.34
CA ILE A 6 31.96 7.95 8.73
C ILE A 6 31.09 9.08 8.16
N ARG A 7 30.44 8.83 7.01
CA ARG A 7 29.38 9.70 6.53
C ARG A 7 28.27 9.70 7.59
N ARG A 8 28.18 10.82 8.34
CA ARG A 8 27.04 11.09 9.22
C ARG A 8 25.78 10.99 8.36
N TRP A 9 24.94 10.05 8.71
CA TRP A 9 23.57 10.00 8.25
C TRP A 9 22.89 11.29 8.69
N THR A 10 22.68 12.20 7.77
CA THR A 10 21.82 13.35 8.04
C THR A 10 20.41 12.82 8.23
N LYS A 11 19.85 13.06 9.43
CA LYS A 11 18.43 12.77 9.69
C LYS A 11 17.61 13.40 8.56
N PRO A 12 16.68 12.65 7.95
CA PRO A 12 15.81 13.25 6.96
C PRO A 12 15.10 14.45 7.58
N ARG A 13 14.95 15.50 6.79
CA ARG A 13 14.34 16.78 7.18
C ARG A 13 13.08 16.50 7.99
N THR A 14 12.96 17.19 9.11
CA THR A 14 11.79 17.19 9.99
C THR A 14 10.51 17.11 9.18
N LYS A 15 9.78 16.00 9.35
CA LYS A 15 8.45 15.79 8.79
C LYS A 15 7.62 17.03 9.16
N SER A 16 7.02 17.68 8.17
CA SER A 16 6.18 18.84 8.41
C SER A 16 5.13 18.48 9.47
N ARG A 17 4.98 19.30 10.48
CA ARG A 17 3.99 19.12 11.55
C ARG A 17 2.55 19.14 11.01
N TYR A 18 2.39 19.69 9.82
CA TYR A 18 1.14 19.81 9.06
C TYR A 18 1.40 19.40 7.61
N PRO A 19 0.96 18.21 7.19
CA PRO A 19 1.15 17.77 5.81
C PRO A 19 0.35 18.69 4.88
N THR A 20 0.89 18.89 3.71
CA THR A 20 0.13 19.49 2.61
C THR A 20 -1.06 18.57 2.31
N PRO A 21 -2.29 19.09 2.22
CA PRO A 21 -3.44 18.30 1.81
C PRO A 21 -3.15 17.59 0.48
N LEU A 22 -3.58 16.33 0.37
CA LEU A 22 -3.42 15.57 -0.86
C LEU A 22 -4.35 16.14 -1.94
N THR A 23 -3.89 16.15 -3.19
CA THR A 23 -4.78 16.36 -4.34
C THR A 23 -5.78 15.20 -4.43
N ALA A 24 -6.86 15.37 -5.18
CA ALA A 24 -7.84 14.30 -5.38
C ALA A 24 -7.19 13.04 -5.98
N HIS A 25 -6.30 13.18 -6.96
CA HIS A 25 -5.55 12.07 -7.56
C HIS A 25 -4.59 11.40 -6.57
N GLN A 26 -3.90 12.18 -5.74
CA GLN A 26 -3.03 11.63 -4.70
C GLN A 26 -3.84 10.83 -3.67
N LEU A 27 -5.00 11.35 -3.25
CA LEU A 27 -5.89 10.66 -2.33
C LEU A 27 -6.40 9.35 -2.95
N TRP A 28 -6.77 9.37 -4.24
CA TRP A 28 -7.20 8.17 -4.95
C TRP A 28 -6.09 7.10 -4.97
N MET A 29 -4.85 7.48 -5.30
CA MET A 29 -3.72 6.55 -5.31
C MET A 29 -3.45 5.93 -3.93
N VAL A 30 -3.49 6.74 -2.86
CA VAL A 30 -3.34 6.24 -1.49
C VAL A 30 -4.49 5.31 -1.10
N SER A 31 -5.70 5.57 -1.62
CA SER A 31 -6.91 4.80 -1.32
C SER A 31 -6.86 3.36 -1.85
N LEU A 32 -5.99 3.05 -2.83
CA LEU A 32 -5.71 1.67 -3.24
C LEU A 32 -5.16 0.83 -2.07
N GLY A 33 -4.38 1.43 -1.17
CA GLY A 33 -3.84 0.76 0.02
C GLY A 33 -4.81 0.68 1.21
N ALA A 34 -6.01 1.26 1.11
CA ALA A 34 -6.95 1.31 2.24
C ALA A 34 -7.33 -0.07 2.81
N PRO A 35 -7.50 -1.13 2.02
CA PRO A 35 -7.79 -2.46 2.54
C PRO A 35 -6.72 -3.01 3.50
N VAL A 36 -5.45 -2.75 3.21
CA VAL A 36 -4.30 -3.20 4.01
C VAL A 36 -4.07 -2.31 5.22
N SER A 37 -4.32 -1.01 5.10
CA SER A 37 -4.02 -0.02 6.14
C SER A 37 -4.83 -0.18 7.43
N ARG A 38 -5.82 -1.09 7.46
CA ARG A 38 -6.62 -1.34 8.66
C ARG A 38 -5.81 -1.86 9.83
N ASP A 39 -4.96 -2.82 9.57
CA ASP A 39 -4.25 -3.56 10.62
C ASP A 39 -3.12 -2.72 11.23
N ARG A 40 -2.91 -1.56 10.67
CA ARG A 40 -2.00 -0.55 11.19
C ARG A 40 -2.76 0.76 11.30
N THR A 41 -2.57 1.45 12.37
CA THR A 41 -3.16 2.78 12.59
C THR A 41 -2.66 3.83 11.58
N ALA A 42 -2.32 3.40 10.36
CA ALA A 42 -1.83 4.22 9.28
C ALA A 42 -2.94 5.11 8.72
N SER A 43 -2.66 6.37 8.51
CA SER A 43 -3.59 7.26 7.85
C SER A 43 -3.90 6.78 6.43
N ARG A 44 -5.17 6.80 6.07
CA ARG A 44 -5.65 6.45 4.74
C ARG A 44 -5.66 7.64 3.79
N THR A 45 -5.49 8.85 4.33
CA THR A 45 -5.63 10.12 3.60
C THR A 45 -4.32 10.88 3.44
N THR A 46 -3.19 10.29 3.84
CA THR A 46 -1.86 10.90 3.74
C THR A 46 -0.87 9.91 3.16
N LEU A 47 0.20 10.40 2.54
CA LEU A 47 1.22 9.52 1.96
C LEU A 47 1.86 8.60 2.99
N TYR A 48 2.06 9.07 4.21
CA TYR A 48 2.61 8.27 5.30
C TYR A 48 1.70 8.29 6.53
N PRO A 49 1.83 7.30 7.40
CA PRO A 49 1.02 7.22 8.61
C PRO A 49 1.15 8.49 9.45
N PHE A 50 0.01 9.03 9.85
CA PHE A 50 -0.06 10.24 10.68
C PHE A 50 -0.04 9.93 12.15
N THR A 51 -0.07 8.71 12.49
CA THR A 51 -0.02 8.34 13.87
C THR A 51 1.37 8.65 14.41
N ARG A 52 1.47 8.79 15.71
CA ARG A 52 2.69 8.90 16.50
C ARG A 52 3.67 7.73 16.31
N ILE A 53 3.52 7.01 15.20
CA ILE A 53 4.40 5.92 14.82
C ILE A 53 5.71 6.60 14.44
N ASP A 54 6.73 6.30 15.20
CA ASP A 54 8.10 6.63 14.87
C ASP A 54 8.52 5.90 13.57
N ASP A 55 9.63 6.29 13.02
CA ASP A 55 10.19 5.66 11.83
C ASP A 55 10.48 4.16 12.05
N GLY A 56 10.54 3.71 13.32
CA GLY A 56 10.76 2.34 13.74
C GLY A 56 9.62 1.40 13.36
N SER A 57 8.37 1.82 13.56
CA SER A 57 7.21 0.95 13.30
C SER A 57 7.06 0.57 11.83
N ALA A 58 7.22 1.52 10.89
CA ALA A 58 7.19 1.22 9.47
C ALA A 58 8.36 0.33 9.06
N ARG A 59 9.55 0.56 9.63
CA ARG A 59 10.75 -0.24 9.37
C ARG A 59 10.60 -1.66 9.89
N SER A 60 10.15 -1.84 11.14
CA SER A 60 9.92 -3.16 11.74
C SER A 60 8.89 -3.95 10.92
N TRP A 61 7.79 -3.32 10.55
CA TRP A 61 6.77 -3.99 9.72
C TRP A 61 7.32 -4.43 8.35
N LEU A 62 8.08 -3.58 7.66
CA LEU A 62 8.71 -3.96 6.39
C LEU A 62 9.68 -5.12 6.57
N ALA A 63 10.46 -5.13 7.67
CA ALA A 63 11.42 -6.20 7.94
C ALA A 63 10.73 -7.50 8.33
N GLU A 64 9.77 -7.45 9.25
CA GLU A 64 9.13 -8.64 9.84
C GLU A 64 8.13 -9.31 8.91
N GLN A 65 7.35 -8.52 8.16
CA GLN A 65 6.31 -9.08 7.29
C GLN A 65 6.77 -9.32 5.85
N TRP A 66 7.79 -8.59 5.39
CA TRP A 66 8.19 -8.59 3.96
C TRP A 66 9.67 -8.82 3.75
N GLU A 67 10.46 -9.01 4.81
CA GLU A 67 11.93 -9.13 4.75
C GLU A 67 12.61 -7.94 4.04
N ILE A 68 11.96 -6.78 4.05
CA ILE A 68 12.46 -5.55 3.43
C ILE A 68 13.29 -4.78 4.45
N THR A 69 14.59 -4.95 4.40
CA THR A 69 15.55 -4.33 5.33
C THR A 69 16.39 -3.22 4.69
N SER A 70 16.31 -3.07 3.36
CA SER A 70 17.08 -2.09 2.59
C SER A 70 16.26 -1.49 1.45
N ARG A 71 16.75 -0.36 0.90
CA ARG A 71 16.19 0.28 -0.28
C ARG A 71 16.13 -0.65 -1.49
N ASP A 72 17.17 -1.43 -1.72
CA ASP A 72 17.22 -2.35 -2.87
C ASP A 72 16.18 -3.47 -2.75
N ARG A 73 15.99 -4.02 -1.53
CA ARG A 73 14.92 -4.98 -1.28
C ARG A 73 13.54 -4.35 -1.44
N LEU A 74 13.37 -3.10 -1.02
CA LEU A 74 12.13 -2.36 -1.24
C LEU A 74 11.85 -2.22 -2.75
N ALA A 75 12.83 -1.76 -3.53
CA ALA A 75 12.69 -1.60 -4.98
C ALA A 75 12.38 -2.94 -5.66
N GLY A 76 13.08 -4.01 -5.30
CA GLY A 76 12.83 -5.35 -5.82
C GLY A 76 11.43 -5.86 -5.51
N ARG A 77 10.92 -5.64 -4.30
CA ARG A 77 9.55 -6.03 -3.93
C ARG A 77 8.49 -5.22 -4.68
N LEU A 78 8.70 -3.92 -4.85
CA LEU A 78 7.79 -3.08 -5.65
C LEU A 78 7.79 -3.51 -7.11
N ASP A 79 8.95 -3.82 -7.69
CA ASP A 79 9.05 -4.32 -9.05
C ASP A 79 8.32 -5.66 -9.22
N GLU A 80 8.54 -6.61 -8.31
CA GLU A 80 7.84 -7.90 -8.29
C GLU A 80 6.31 -7.74 -8.23
N LEU A 81 5.79 -6.95 -7.28
CA LEU A 81 4.35 -6.72 -7.13
C LEU A 81 3.75 -6.03 -8.35
N SER A 82 4.51 -5.15 -9.03
CA SER A 82 4.02 -4.46 -10.23
C SER A 82 3.92 -5.37 -11.45
N ARG A 83 4.82 -6.34 -11.60
CA ARG A 83 4.93 -7.21 -12.79
C ARG A 83 4.17 -8.52 -12.64
N SER A 84 4.36 -9.23 -11.56
CA SER A 84 3.84 -10.60 -11.35
C SER A 84 3.09 -10.75 -10.03
N GLY A 85 3.72 -10.45 -8.90
CA GLY A 85 3.14 -10.51 -7.58
C GLY A 85 2.51 -11.86 -7.21
N TYR A 86 1.62 -11.83 -6.24
CA TYR A 86 0.83 -13.00 -5.83
C TYR A 86 -0.20 -13.43 -6.89
N ARG A 87 -0.62 -12.49 -7.76
CA ARG A 87 -1.56 -12.78 -8.83
C ARG A 87 -1.03 -13.79 -9.85
N ALA A 88 0.29 -13.87 -10.06
CA ALA A 88 0.88 -14.87 -10.94
C ALA A 88 0.62 -16.28 -10.42
N ARG A 89 0.76 -16.51 -9.11
CA ARG A 89 0.41 -17.78 -8.48
C ARG A 89 -1.10 -18.05 -8.54
N ALA A 90 -1.92 -17.05 -8.30
CA ALA A 90 -3.37 -17.17 -8.44
C ALA A 90 -3.76 -17.60 -9.86
N HIS A 91 -3.11 -17.03 -10.87
CA HIS A 91 -3.33 -17.39 -12.26
C HIS A 91 -2.97 -18.85 -12.55
N GLN A 92 -1.81 -19.30 -12.07
CA GLN A 92 -1.37 -20.68 -12.25
C GLN A 92 -2.29 -21.69 -11.58
N LEU A 93 -2.80 -21.38 -10.39
CA LEU A 93 -3.60 -22.31 -9.60
C LEU A 93 -5.10 -22.30 -9.97
N HIS A 94 -5.62 -21.15 -10.39
CA HIS A 94 -7.06 -20.91 -10.47
C HIS A 94 -7.50 -20.24 -11.79
N GLY A 95 -6.59 -19.89 -12.67
CA GLY A 95 -6.89 -19.28 -13.97
C GLY A 95 -7.31 -17.80 -13.89
N PHE A 96 -7.24 -17.14 -12.75
CA PHE A 96 -7.55 -15.71 -12.58
C PHE A 96 -6.39 -14.94 -11.95
N SER A 97 -6.36 -13.62 -12.17
CA SER A 97 -5.23 -12.75 -11.80
C SER A 97 -5.69 -11.52 -11.00
N PRO A 98 -5.88 -11.66 -9.67
CA PRO A 98 -6.43 -10.61 -8.80
C PRO A 98 -5.38 -9.53 -8.50
N LEU A 99 -5.25 -8.54 -9.38
CA LEU A 99 -4.27 -7.44 -9.22
C LEU A 99 -4.50 -6.61 -7.94
N ALA A 100 -5.73 -6.53 -7.44
CA ALA A 100 -6.07 -5.61 -6.34
C ALA A 100 -5.30 -5.91 -5.03
N TRP A 101 -5.05 -7.18 -4.72
CA TRP A 101 -4.22 -7.57 -3.57
C TRP A 101 -2.79 -7.04 -3.72
N ASP A 102 -2.15 -7.28 -4.87
CA ASP A 102 -0.79 -6.83 -5.14
C ASP A 102 -0.70 -5.31 -5.16
N ALA A 103 -1.70 -4.62 -5.75
CA ALA A 103 -1.75 -3.17 -5.81
C ALA A 103 -1.91 -2.54 -4.41
N ALA A 104 -2.75 -3.13 -3.55
CA ALA A 104 -2.91 -2.66 -2.19
C ALA A 104 -1.61 -2.79 -1.38
N LEU A 105 -0.93 -3.94 -1.49
CA LEU A 105 0.38 -4.16 -0.87
C LEU A 105 1.45 -3.23 -1.43
N TYR A 106 1.48 -3.06 -2.75
CA TYR A 106 2.42 -2.18 -3.43
C TYR A 106 2.36 -0.75 -2.88
N VAL A 107 1.15 -0.20 -2.78
CA VAL A 107 0.92 1.15 -2.24
C VAL A 107 1.34 1.23 -0.78
N ASP A 108 0.99 0.23 0.02
CA ASP A 108 1.30 0.21 1.45
C ASP A 108 2.80 0.08 1.72
N ILE A 109 3.50 -0.80 1.00
CA ILE A 109 4.96 -0.96 1.07
C ILE A 109 5.69 0.32 0.64
N ALA A 110 5.27 0.97 -0.45
CA ALA A 110 5.85 2.24 -0.89
C ALA A 110 5.68 3.35 0.16
N ARG A 111 4.49 3.44 0.77
CA ARG A 111 4.20 4.39 1.85
C ARG A 111 5.06 4.13 3.09
N CYS A 112 5.23 2.89 3.48
CA CYS A 112 6.11 2.52 4.58
C CYS A 112 7.58 2.79 4.27
N GLY A 113 8.02 2.51 3.04
CA GLY A 113 9.37 2.85 2.58
C GLY A 113 9.67 4.34 2.69
N PHE A 114 8.70 5.20 2.36
CA PHE A 114 8.80 6.64 2.61
C PHE A 114 8.76 6.96 4.11
N GLY A 115 7.83 6.37 4.86
CA GLY A 115 7.68 6.59 6.29
C GLY A 115 8.94 6.29 7.10
N CYS A 116 9.71 5.26 6.73
CA CYS A 116 10.98 4.90 7.38
C CYS A 116 12.23 5.49 6.71
N GLY A 117 12.07 6.35 5.69
CA GLY A 117 13.17 7.06 5.04
C GLY A 117 14.01 6.23 4.07
N MET A 118 13.52 5.06 3.62
CA MET A 118 14.20 4.26 2.58
C MET A 118 14.10 4.91 1.20
N ILE A 119 12.99 5.60 0.92
CA ILE A 119 12.76 6.38 -0.30
C ILE A 119 12.27 7.78 0.03
N THR A 120 12.47 8.71 -0.89
CA THR A 120 11.98 10.09 -0.80
C THR A 120 10.48 10.16 -1.09
N GLU A 121 9.85 11.28 -0.74
CA GLU A 121 8.45 11.53 -1.07
C GLU A 121 8.20 11.47 -2.59
N SER A 122 9.08 12.08 -3.38
CA SER A 122 8.99 12.08 -4.85
C SER A 122 9.06 10.67 -5.42
N GLU A 123 9.93 9.81 -4.88
CA GLU A 123 10.04 8.41 -5.29
C GLU A 123 8.80 7.60 -4.91
N ALA A 124 8.23 7.85 -3.73
CA ALA A 124 6.99 7.22 -3.32
C ALA A 124 5.83 7.60 -4.26
N TRP A 125 5.66 8.89 -4.57
CA TRP A 125 4.64 9.33 -5.53
C TRP A 125 4.86 8.76 -6.93
N THR A 126 6.11 8.66 -7.38
CA THR A 126 6.45 8.00 -8.65
C THR A 126 6.04 6.53 -8.64
N ALA A 127 6.36 5.81 -7.56
CA ALA A 127 5.93 4.43 -7.39
C ALA A 127 4.39 4.31 -7.46
N LEU A 128 3.65 5.11 -6.68
CA LEU A 128 2.19 5.07 -6.69
C LEU A 128 1.60 5.34 -8.09
N LYS A 129 2.16 6.30 -8.84
CA LYS A 129 1.74 6.59 -10.21
C LYS A 129 1.95 5.40 -11.16
N ASN A 130 3.01 4.62 -10.97
CA ASN A 130 3.36 3.51 -11.86
C ASN A 130 2.33 2.36 -11.83
N ILE A 131 1.64 2.12 -10.72
CA ILE A 131 0.64 1.05 -10.62
C ILE A 131 -0.72 1.45 -11.19
N VAL A 132 -1.03 2.75 -11.25
CA VAL A 132 -2.34 3.30 -11.66
C VAL A 132 -2.80 2.77 -13.02
N PRO A 133 -1.99 2.81 -14.12
CA PRO A 133 -2.45 2.37 -15.43
C PRO A 133 -2.92 0.90 -15.45
N SER A 134 -2.28 0.04 -14.67
CA SER A 134 -2.67 -1.37 -14.57
C SER A 134 -3.98 -1.53 -13.82
N VAL A 135 -4.17 -0.78 -12.73
CA VAL A 135 -5.38 -0.83 -11.91
C VAL A 135 -6.60 -0.32 -12.69
N VAL A 136 -6.49 0.85 -13.34
CA VAL A 136 -7.63 1.43 -14.07
C VAL A 136 -7.99 0.68 -15.36
N ARG A 137 -7.05 -0.08 -15.93
CA ARG A 137 -7.37 -1.00 -17.06
C ARG A 137 -8.08 -2.26 -16.59
N THR A 138 -7.89 -2.67 -15.34
CA THR A 138 -8.40 -3.93 -14.81
C THR A 138 -9.75 -3.77 -14.14
N TYR A 139 -9.99 -2.62 -13.49
CA TYR A 139 -11.19 -2.38 -12.68
C TYR A 139 -11.91 -1.11 -13.12
N ALA A 140 -13.25 -1.13 -13.00
CA ALA A 140 -14.12 0.02 -13.28
C ALA A 140 -14.71 0.64 -12.00
N SER A 141 -14.50 0.03 -10.82
CA SER A 141 -15.09 0.52 -9.56
C SER A 141 -14.32 0.07 -8.33
N TRP A 142 -14.55 0.75 -7.20
CA TRP A 142 -14.07 0.28 -5.89
C TRP A 142 -14.67 -1.07 -5.48
N GLN A 143 -15.89 -1.40 -5.96
CA GLN A 143 -16.51 -2.69 -5.69
C GLN A 143 -15.72 -3.82 -6.35
N GLU A 144 -15.43 -3.72 -7.65
CA GLU A 144 -14.62 -4.72 -8.36
C GLU A 144 -13.21 -4.85 -7.75
N TYR A 145 -12.61 -3.72 -7.38
CA TYR A 145 -11.32 -3.72 -6.70
C TYR A 145 -11.38 -4.47 -5.36
N ALA A 146 -12.43 -4.24 -4.56
CA ALA A 146 -12.64 -4.91 -3.29
C ALA A 146 -12.83 -6.44 -3.44
N ASP A 147 -13.64 -6.86 -4.42
CA ASP A 147 -13.92 -8.27 -4.67
C ASP A 147 -12.63 -9.02 -5.07
N HIS A 148 -11.85 -8.43 -5.96
CA HIS A 148 -10.56 -8.99 -6.37
C HIS A 148 -9.48 -8.93 -5.28
N TYR A 149 -9.54 -7.94 -4.39
CA TYR A 149 -8.68 -7.89 -3.20
C TYR A 149 -8.92 -9.10 -2.30
N LEU A 150 -10.18 -9.46 -2.02
CA LEU A 150 -10.53 -10.62 -1.20
C LEU A 150 -10.06 -11.92 -1.82
N LEU A 151 -10.21 -12.06 -3.14
CA LEU A 151 -9.72 -13.24 -3.86
C LEU A 151 -8.20 -13.38 -3.76
N GLY A 152 -7.46 -12.32 -4.01
CA GLY A 152 -5.99 -12.32 -3.92
C GLY A 152 -5.49 -12.58 -2.50
N ARG A 153 -6.15 -11.98 -1.51
CA ARG A 153 -5.87 -12.22 -0.10
C ARG A 153 -6.09 -13.67 0.30
N LYS A 154 -7.17 -14.30 -0.18
CA LYS A 154 -7.44 -15.71 0.07
C LYS A 154 -6.33 -16.60 -0.49
N VAL A 155 -5.88 -16.37 -1.73
CA VAL A 155 -4.78 -17.14 -2.34
C VAL A 155 -3.49 -16.99 -1.52
N TRP A 156 -3.19 -15.79 -1.05
CA TRP A 156 -2.04 -15.55 -0.18
C TRP A 156 -2.16 -16.31 1.14
N GLN A 157 -3.32 -16.27 1.82
CA GLN A 157 -3.57 -17.00 3.05
C GLN A 157 -3.47 -18.52 2.88
N ASP A 158 -4.03 -19.05 1.79
CA ASP A 158 -3.98 -20.49 1.50
C ASP A 158 -2.53 -20.95 1.21
N GLY A 159 -1.70 -20.06 0.69
CA GLY A 159 -0.27 -20.30 0.50
C GLY A 159 0.53 -20.35 1.80
N LEU A 160 0.07 -19.67 2.85
CA LEU A 160 0.69 -19.67 4.17
C LEU A 160 0.26 -20.86 5.05
N ARG A 161 -0.84 -21.55 4.70
CA ARG A 161 -1.31 -22.75 5.40
C ARG A 161 -0.30 -23.88 5.19
N GLY A 162 0.55 -24.10 6.15
CA GLY A 162 1.65 -25.07 6.10
C GLY A 162 2.99 -24.51 6.52
N THR A 163 3.09 -23.19 6.67
CA THR A 163 4.21 -22.56 7.35
C THR A 163 3.79 -22.28 8.80
N SER A 164 4.59 -22.70 9.75
CA SER A 164 4.35 -22.48 11.20
C SER A 164 4.59 -21.02 11.62
N ASP A 165 4.24 -20.06 10.77
CA ASP A 165 4.48 -18.65 11.04
C ASP A 165 3.40 -18.10 11.98
N ALA A 166 3.83 -17.60 13.12
CA ALA A 166 2.99 -17.18 14.25
C ALA A 166 2.17 -15.91 13.99
N SER A 167 2.33 -15.25 12.86
CA SER A 167 1.50 -14.11 12.46
C SER A 167 0.30 -14.55 11.64
N ALA A 168 -0.64 -15.24 12.28
CA ALA A 168 -1.89 -15.62 11.62
C ALA A 168 -2.58 -14.36 11.04
N PRO A 169 -2.85 -14.32 9.72
CA PRO A 169 -3.55 -13.18 9.13
C PRO A 169 -4.92 -13.01 9.76
N ALA A 170 -5.41 -11.78 9.87
CA ALA A 170 -6.74 -11.47 10.37
C ALA A 170 -7.80 -12.39 9.71
N PRO A 171 -8.83 -12.82 10.44
CA PRO A 171 -9.89 -13.67 9.87
C PRO A 171 -10.48 -13.04 8.60
N GLN A 172 -10.87 -13.88 7.62
CA GLN A 172 -11.51 -13.40 6.37
C GLN A 172 -12.72 -12.51 6.66
N ALA A 173 -13.57 -12.91 7.63
CA ALA A 173 -14.73 -12.12 8.05
C ALA A 173 -14.37 -10.68 8.50
N ALA A 174 -13.20 -10.49 9.09
CA ALA A 174 -12.73 -9.17 9.49
C ALA A 174 -12.30 -8.32 8.27
N ALA A 175 -11.72 -8.93 7.23
CA ALA A 175 -11.42 -8.24 5.98
C ALA A 175 -12.71 -7.88 5.23
N ASP A 176 -13.68 -8.78 5.16
CA ASP A 176 -14.99 -8.53 4.56
C ASP A 176 -15.74 -7.38 5.25
N ALA A 177 -15.74 -7.35 6.58
CA ALA A 177 -16.36 -6.26 7.35
C ALA A 177 -15.67 -4.92 7.09
N HIS A 178 -14.34 -4.93 6.97
CA HIS A 178 -13.58 -3.73 6.67
C HIS A 178 -13.89 -3.19 5.27
N LEU A 179 -13.92 -4.06 4.26
CA LEU A 179 -14.24 -3.64 2.90
C LEU A 179 -15.67 -3.12 2.78
N ARG A 180 -16.64 -3.77 3.45
CA ARG A 180 -18.00 -3.23 3.54
C ARG A 180 -18.01 -1.83 4.13
N ALA A 181 -17.24 -1.56 5.17
CA ALA A 181 -17.13 -0.22 5.76
C ALA A 181 -16.45 0.79 4.82
N LEU A 182 -15.52 0.36 3.95
CA LEU A 182 -14.92 1.21 2.93
C LEU A 182 -15.91 1.57 1.82
N LEU A 183 -16.76 0.62 1.44
CA LEU A 183 -17.77 0.74 0.38
C LEU A 183 -19.07 1.42 0.84
N ASP A 184 -19.31 1.48 2.16
CA ASP A 184 -20.54 2.06 2.72
C ASP A 184 -20.67 3.55 2.35
N PRO A 185 -21.64 3.97 1.56
CA PRO A 185 -21.82 5.37 1.17
C PRO A 185 -22.15 6.29 2.36
N ALA A 186 -22.63 5.75 3.47
CA ALA A 186 -22.87 6.51 4.69
C ALA A 186 -21.55 6.80 5.46
N ASN A 187 -20.48 6.08 5.17
CA ASN A 187 -19.17 6.29 5.80
C ASN A 187 -18.43 7.46 5.14
N ARG A 188 -18.75 8.67 5.54
CA ARG A 188 -18.13 9.91 5.02
C ARG A 188 -16.62 10.00 5.25
N SER A 189 -16.06 9.21 6.13
CA SER A 189 -14.62 9.14 6.38
C SER A 189 -13.91 8.07 5.55
N SER A 190 -14.64 7.28 4.77
CA SER A 190 -14.05 6.30 3.86
C SER A 190 -13.20 7.01 2.81
N PRO A 191 -11.92 6.60 2.62
CA PRO A 191 -11.10 7.15 1.56
C PRO A 191 -11.68 6.88 0.17
N TRP A 192 -12.50 5.84 -0.01
CA TRP A 192 -13.16 5.51 -1.27
C TRP A 192 -14.36 6.42 -1.57
N ASN A 193 -15.02 6.95 -0.54
CA ASN A 193 -16.04 7.99 -0.69
C ASN A 193 -15.42 9.38 -0.86
N LEU A 194 -14.26 9.63 -0.24
CA LEU A 194 -13.51 10.89 -0.38
C LEU A 194 -12.82 11.01 -1.75
N ALA A 195 -12.46 9.89 -2.36
CA ALA A 195 -11.91 9.80 -3.72
C ALA A 195 -12.68 8.73 -4.50
N PRO A 196 -13.85 9.06 -5.08
CA PRO A 196 -14.62 8.16 -5.93
C PRO A 196 -13.77 7.59 -7.08
N TRP A 197 -14.15 6.44 -7.61
CA TRP A 197 -13.35 5.72 -8.61
C TRP A 197 -13.03 6.57 -9.84
N ASP A 198 -13.99 7.33 -10.32
CA ASP A 198 -13.88 8.20 -11.49
C ASP A 198 -12.96 9.41 -11.30
N THR A 199 -12.54 9.70 -10.07
CA THR A 199 -11.59 10.78 -9.76
C THR A 199 -10.35 10.71 -10.63
N ILE A 200 -9.83 9.50 -10.90
CA ILE A 200 -8.60 9.31 -11.67
C ILE A 200 -8.77 9.60 -13.17
N SER A 201 -9.99 9.55 -13.67
CA SER A 201 -10.32 9.80 -15.07
C SER A 201 -10.43 11.29 -15.42
N HIS A 202 -10.45 12.16 -14.41
CA HIS A 202 -10.53 13.60 -14.60
C HIS A 202 -9.17 14.27 -14.36
N PRO A 203 -8.75 15.22 -15.22
CA PRO A 203 -7.53 15.97 -14.95
C PRO A 203 -7.65 16.73 -13.62
N ASP A 204 -6.56 16.77 -12.86
CA ASP A 204 -6.50 17.53 -11.60
C ASP A 204 -6.93 18.99 -11.89
N ARG A 205 -8.11 19.36 -11.44
CA ARG A 205 -8.49 20.77 -11.41
C ARG A 205 -7.71 21.38 -10.26
N ALA A 206 -6.72 22.19 -10.60
CA ALA A 206 -6.01 23.03 -9.62
C ALA A 206 -7.07 23.84 -8.85
N ARG A 207 -7.13 23.62 -7.54
CA ARG A 207 -7.89 24.43 -6.61
C ARG A 207 -7.05 25.60 -6.12
#